data_5d969b7b11fdc326254350d3d50249ce
#
_entry.id   5d969b7b11fdc326254350d3d50249ce
#
_cell.length_a   1.000
_cell.length_b   1.000
_cell.length_c   1.000
_cell.angle_alpha   90.00
_cell.angle_beta   90.00
_cell.angle_gamma   90.00
#
_symmetry.space_group_name_H-M   'P 1'
#
loop_
_entity.id
_entity.type
_entity.pdbx_description
1 polymer ?
#
loop_
_entity_poly.entity_id
_entity_poly.type
_entity_poly.pdbx_seq_one_letter_code
_entity_poly.pdbx_strand_id
1 'polypeptide(L)'
;MDQYIGKLLDNRYEILEVIGTGGMAVVYKARCNRLNRLVAIKALKQELSQDEEFRRRFYAESQAVAMLSHPNIVSVYDVAHSDGLDYIVMELIDGITLKQYMEQKGQLNWREALHFATQIAKALEHAHSRGIVHRDIKPHNIMILKDGSVKVADFGIARISSAQNTLTREALGSVHYISPEQAKGAHVDARSDLYSLGVVMYEMLTGRPPFDGDTPVSVAIQHINATPVLPRELNPNIPLGLEQITMHAMTADLNKRYKSATEMLADLEEFRKDPNTTFDFTHRQGGIDMERLLHDPDYLPKSLGVSAAKNRAKKAIAGKKQEREAPKAQNAPKADAPEKRGSRIAVIAGIVCIALALCGIGYFLYSYLSDLFATTKEDVVPNFVGAYYEDIDASQYPNFKIEVGDWRTSDSVEYGRVISQTPDAERTVKVGTTILLTVSSGVSSDTMPPLVNQTVQAAQTALNALSVQVTVNIEYETSTTFTDGYVMATDPAAGETLTAGQTVTLTVCAGAGVELVKVPALQGETVDEAIADIKD
;
A
#
# COMPACT_ATOMS: atom_id res chain seq x y z
N MET A 1 -12.04 -36.41 -9.13
CA MET A 1 -13.14 -35.50 -8.72
C MET A 1 -12.69 -34.82 -7.43
N ASP A 2 -12.97 -33.54 -7.27
CA ASP A 2 -12.67 -32.85 -6.01
C ASP A 2 -13.48 -33.46 -4.88
N GLN A 3 -12.83 -33.66 -3.71
CA GLN A 3 -13.42 -34.42 -2.58
C GLN A 3 -14.60 -33.71 -1.89
N TYR A 4 -14.82 -32.43 -2.18
CA TYR A 4 -15.88 -31.62 -1.58
C TYR A 4 -17.14 -31.52 -2.45
N ILE A 5 -17.09 -31.83 -3.74
CA ILE A 5 -18.26 -31.79 -4.62
C ILE A 5 -19.33 -32.78 -4.12
N GLY A 6 -20.55 -32.30 -3.98
CA GLY A 6 -21.69 -33.03 -3.43
C GLY A 6 -21.77 -33.06 -1.89
N LYS A 7 -20.77 -32.52 -1.17
CA LYS A 7 -20.84 -32.40 0.29
C LYS A 7 -21.71 -31.22 0.72
N LEU A 8 -22.28 -31.34 1.92
CA LEU A 8 -23.09 -30.32 2.56
C LEU A 8 -22.33 -29.73 3.75
N LEU A 9 -21.74 -28.54 3.60
CA LEU A 9 -21.04 -27.83 4.66
C LEU A 9 -22.06 -27.18 5.63
N ASP A 10 -21.83 -27.31 6.93
CA ASP A 10 -22.69 -26.78 8.02
C ASP A 10 -24.18 -27.13 7.88
N ASN A 11 -24.51 -28.26 7.27
CA ASN A 11 -25.89 -28.61 6.91
C ASN A 11 -26.64 -27.48 6.17
N ARG A 12 -25.91 -26.62 5.46
CA ARG A 12 -26.43 -25.40 4.83
C ARG A 12 -25.98 -25.18 3.39
N TYR A 13 -24.72 -25.47 3.07
CA TYR A 13 -24.13 -25.14 1.77
C TYR A 13 -23.75 -26.41 1.02
N GLU A 14 -24.50 -26.75 -0.01
CA GLU A 14 -24.23 -27.87 -0.92
C GLU A 14 -23.23 -27.44 -2.00
N ILE A 15 -22.07 -28.08 -2.03
CA ILE A 15 -21.01 -27.81 -3.02
C ILE A 15 -21.41 -28.43 -4.36
N LEU A 16 -21.48 -27.59 -5.41
CA LEU A 16 -21.94 -28.04 -6.73
C LEU A 16 -20.79 -28.32 -7.69
N GLU A 17 -19.87 -27.36 -7.84
CA GLU A 17 -18.75 -27.42 -8.79
C GLU A 17 -17.60 -26.51 -8.37
N VAL A 18 -16.39 -26.80 -8.86
CA VAL A 18 -15.24 -25.89 -8.73
C VAL A 18 -15.35 -24.82 -9.81
N ILE A 19 -15.27 -23.54 -9.43
CA ILE A 19 -15.30 -22.40 -10.35
C ILE A 19 -13.96 -21.67 -10.45
N GLY A 20 -13.01 -21.95 -9.55
CA GLY A 20 -11.67 -21.38 -9.56
C GLY A 20 -10.72 -22.11 -8.63
N THR A 21 -9.44 -22.14 -8.97
CA THR A 21 -8.38 -22.69 -8.12
C THR A 21 -7.22 -21.71 -8.12
N GLY A 22 -6.87 -21.20 -6.93
CA GLY A 22 -5.74 -20.31 -6.71
C GLY A 22 -4.67 -20.94 -5.84
N GLY A 23 -3.58 -20.20 -5.60
CA GLY A 23 -2.45 -20.65 -4.79
C GLY A 23 -2.86 -21.09 -3.38
N MET A 24 -3.77 -20.33 -2.74
CA MET A 24 -4.14 -20.52 -1.33
C MET A 24 -5.51 -21.13 -1.10
N ALA A 25 -6.40 -21.05 -2.08
CA ALA A 25 -7.80 -21.44 -1.92
C ALA A 25 -8.36 -22.05 -3.21
N VAL A 26 -9.43 -22.83 -3.03
CA VAL A 26 -10.30 -23.30 -4.12
C VAL A 26 -11.63 -22.57 -3.96
N VAL A 27 -12.19 -22.10 -5.08
CA VAL A 27 -13.49 -21.43 -5.12
C VAL A 27 -14.52 -22.38 -5.72
N TYR A 28 -15.56 -22.61 -4.96
CA TYR A 28 -16.68 -23.48 -5.33
C TYR A 28 -17.94 -22.66 -5.59
N LYS A 29 -18.74 -23.10 -6.55
CA LYS A 29 -20.13 -22.73 -6.62
C LYS A 29 -20.92 -23.64 -5.69
N ALA A 30 -21.77 -23.07 -4.86
CA ALA A 30 -22.59 -23.82 -3.91
C ALA A 30 -24.02 -23.30 -3.84
N ARG A 31 -24.91 -24.11 -3.32
CA ARG A 31 -26.30 -23.73 -3.03
C ARG A 31 -26.50 -23.61 -1.52
N CYS A 32 -26.95 -22.45 -1.09
CA CYS A 32 -27.42 -22.27 0.29
C CYS A 32 -28.85 -22.84 0.42
N ASN A 33 -29.01 -24.00 1.02
CA ASN A 33 -30.31 -24.68 1.14
C ASN A 33 -31.31 -23.92 2.02
N ARG A 34 -30.84 -23.13 3.00
CA ARG A 34 -31.73 -22.30 3.86
C ARG A 34 -32.35 -21.12 3.12
N LEU A 35 -31.61 -20.50 2.22
CA LEU A 35 -32.03 -19.30 1.50
C LEU A 35 -32.38 -19.61 0.02
N ASN A 36 -32.22 -20.86 -0.42
CA ASN A 36 -32.41 -21.33 -1.78
C ASN A 36 -31.74 -20.41 -2.83
N ARG A 37 -30.50 -20.00 -2.57
CA ARG A 37 -29.71 -19.17 -3.49
C ARG A 37 -28.35 -19.76 -3.78
N LEU A 38 -27.79 -19.45 -4.94
CA LEU A 38 -26.41 -19.77 -5.29
C LEU A 38 -25.45 -18.80 -4.60
N VAL A 39 -24.30 -19.31 -4.17
CA VAL A 39 -23.22 -18.58 -3.51
C VAL A 39 -21.87 -19.08 -4.03
N ALA A 40 -20.83 -18.29 -3.88
CA ALA A 40 -19.46 -18.75 -4.03
C ALA A 40 -18.88 -19.07 -2.66
N ILE A 41 -18.13 -20.17 -2.57
CA ILE A 41 -17.41 -20.56 -1.35
C ILE A 41 -15.93 -20.62 -1.66
N LYS A 42 -15.16 -19.73 -1.03
CA LYS A 42 -13.69 -19.72 -1.09
C LYS A 42 -13.16 -20.51 0.08
N ALA A 43 -12.70 -21.71 -0.19
CA ALA A 43 -12.20 -22.66 0.82
C ALA A 43 -10.68 -22.65 0.85
N LEU A 44 -10.11 -22.53 2.04
CA LEU A 44 -8.66 -22.55 2.25
C LEU A 44 -8.10 -23.94 1.95
N LYS A 45 -6.95 -24.02 1.28
CA LYS A 45 -6.28 -25.30 1.06
C LYS A 45 -5.78 -25.90 2.35
N GLN A 46 -5.83 -27.22 2.44
CA GLN A 46 -5.58 -27.97 3.67
C GLN A 46 -4.17 -27.73 4.24
N GLU A 47 -3.17 -27.51 3.36
CA GLU A 47 -1.79 -27.22 3.76
C GLU A 47 -1.68 -25.92 4.56
N LEU A 48 -2.53 -24.94 4.27
CA LEU A 48 -2.56 -23.63 4.94
C LEU A 48 -3.46 -23.61 6.17
N SER A 49 -4.45 -24.51 6.23
CA SER A 49 -5.34 -24.68 7.39
C SER A 49 -4.61 -25.26 8.61
N GLN A 50 -3.43 -25.87 8.43
CA GLN A 50 -2.61 -26.40 9.53
C GLN A 50 -1.83 -25.30 10.26
N ASP A 51 -1.60 -24.15 9.64
CA ASP A 51 -0.96 -22.98 10.26
C ASP A 51 -2.00 -22.17 11.04
N GLU A 52 -1.94 -22.27 12.38
CA GLU A 52 -2.90 -21.61 13.27
C GLU A 52 -2.81 -20.08 13.20
N GLU A 53 -1.62 -19.52 12.99
CA GLU A 53 -1.42 -18.08 12.84
C GLU A 53 -2.01 -17.59 11.52
N PHE A 54 -1.78 -18.32 10.44
CA PHE A 54 -2.38 -18.04 9.13
C PHE A 54 -3.90 -18.09 9.20
N ARG A 55 -4.46 -19.12 9.82
CA ARG A 55 -5.91 -19.33 10.01
C ARG A 55 -6.54 -18.18 10.80
N ARG A 56 -5.91 -17.79 11.93
CA ARG A 56 -6.39 -16.65 12.74
C ARG A 56 -6.44 -15.35 11.95
N ARG A 57 -5.41 -15.08 11.12
CA ARG A 57 -5.36 -13.91 10.25
C ARG A 57 -6.42 -13.97 9.17
N PHE A 58 -6.58 -15.12 8.53
CA PHE A 58 -7.63 -15.34 7.53
C PHE A 58 -9.02 -15.02 8.08
N TYR A 59 -9.34 -15.45 9.31
CA TYR A 59 -10.59 -15.11 9.97
C TYR A 59 -10.74 -13.62 10.25
N ALA A 60 -9.74 -12.99 10.85
CA ALA A 60 -9.78 -11.57 11.20
C ALA A 60 -9.96 -10.67 9.97
N GLU A 61 -9.24 -10.95 8.90
CA GLU A 61 -9.34 -10.20 7.64
C GLU A 61 -10.68 -10.44 6.95
N SER A 62 -11.14 -11.70 6.92
CA SER A 62 -12.45 -12.05 6.36
C SER A 62 -13.60 -11.36 7.08
N GLN A 63 -13.54 -11.27 8.41
CA GLN A 63 -14.54 -10.56 9.22
C GLN A 63 -14.53 -9.06 8.94
N ALA A 64 -13.36 -8.45 8.76
CA ALA A 64 -13.27 -7.03 8.39
C ALA A 64 -13.91 -6.78 7.01
N VAL A 65 -13.65 -7.64 6.03
CA VAL A 65 -14.24 -7.56 4.69
C VAL A 65 -15.75 -7.80 4.71
N ALA A 66 -16.25 -8.69 5.58
CA ALA A 66 -17.68 -8.95 5.74
C ALA A 66 -18.48 -7.71 6.21
N MET A 67 -17.82 -6.72 6.80
CA MET A 67 -18.42 -5.43 7.17
C MET A 67 -18.61 -4.48 5.98
N LEU A 68 -18.01 -4.79 4.81
CA LEU A 68 -18.15 -3.96 3.62
C LEU A 68 -19.46 -4.27 2.89
N SER A 69 -20.27 -3.25 2.69
CA SER A 69 -21.51 -3.34 1.89
C SER A 69 -21.51 -2.20 0.87
N HIS A 70 -21.23 -2.53 -0.38
CA HIS A 70 -21.15 -1.56 -1.48
C HIS A 70 -21.47 -2.23 -2.82
N PRO A 71 -22.16 -1.57 -3.77
CA PRO A 71 -22.52 -2.17 -5.05
C PRO A 71 -21.30 -2.64 -5.87
N ASN A 72 -20.16 -1.97 -5.72
CA ASN A 72 -18.93 -2.31 -6.43
C ASN A 72 -17.95 -3.17 -5.60
N ILE A 73 -18.41 -3.83 -4.53
CA ILE A 73 -17.63 -4.80 -3.74
C ILE A 73 -18.38 -6.12 -3.73
N VAL A 74 -17.66 -7.24 -3.87
CA VAL A 74 -18.24 -8.57 -3.71
C VAL A 74 -18.63 -8.76 -2.24
N SER A 75 -19.91 -9.04 -1.98
CA SER A 75 -20.42 -9.19 -0.62
C SER A 75 -19.95 -10.50 0.01
N VAL A 76 -19.42 -10.45 1.22
CA VAL A 76 -19.15 -11.61 2.07
C VAL A 76 -20.39 -11.86 2.94
N TYR A 77 -20.87 -13.11 2.95
CA TYR A 77 -22.09 -13.48 3.65
C TYR A 77 -21.83 -14.23 4.97
N ASP A 78 -20.73 -15.00 5.00
CA ASP A 78 -20.40 -15.84 6.14
C ASP A 78 -18.90 -16.19 6.13
N VAL A 79 -18.34 -16.45 7.32
CA VAL A 79 -16.97 -16.94 7.50
C VAL A 79 -17.07 -18.09 8.49
N ALA A 80 -16.72 -19.30 8.10
CA ALA A 80 -17.00 -20.50 8.87
C ALA A 80 -15.88 -21.54 8.79
N HIS A 81 -15.91 -22.47 9.75
CA HIS A 81 -15.09 -23.66 9.79
C HIS A 81 -16.01 -24.87 9.98
N SER A 82 -15.96 -25.83 9.06
CA SER A 82 -16.72 -27.07 9.12
C SER A 82 -15.94 -28.21 8.47
N ASP A 83 -16.00 -29.39 9.06
CA ASP A 83 -15.36 -30.62 8.58
C ASP A 83 -13.84 -30.46 8.30
N GLY A 84 -13.16 -29.65 9.13
CA GLY A 84 -11.72 -29.34 8.96
C GLY A 84 -11.40 -28.39 7.81
N LEU A 85 -12.40 -27.73 7.23
CA LEU A 85 -12.28 -26.76 6.15
C LEU A 85 -12.61 -25.36 6.65
N ASP A 86 -11.69 -24.42 6.46
CA ASP A 86 -11.91 -23.00 6.68
C ASP A 86 -12.39 -22.35 5.37
N TYR A 87 -13.51 -21.65 5.41
CA TYR A 87 -14.10 -21.09 4.20
C TYR A 87 -14.86 -19.79 4.42
N ILE A 88 -14.96 -19.02 3.31
CA ILE A 88 -15.73 -17.79 3.21
C ILE A 88 -16.88 -18.04 2.23
N VAL A 89 -18.08 -17.67 2.62
CA VAL A 89 -19.27 -17.66 1.76
C VAL A 89 -19.49 -16.26 1.23
N MET A 90 -19.54 -16.10 -0.07
CA MET A 90 -19.66 -14.81 -0.71
C MET A 90 -20.65 -14.82 -1.88
N GLU A 91 -20.96 -13.65 -2.37
CA GLU A 91 -21.78 -13.42 -3.56
C GLU A 91 -21.19 -14.17 -4.76
N LEU A 92 -22.03 -14.98 -5.42
CA LEU A 92 -21.67 -15.59 -6.70
C LEU A 92 -21.89 -14.55 -7.81
N ILE A 93 -20.80 -14.18 -8.49
CA ILE A 93 -20.84 -13.19 -9.57
C ILE A 93 -21.05 -13.91 -10.91
N ASP A 94 -22.11 -13.54 -11.62
CA ASP A 94 -22.35 -13.95 -13.00
C ASP A 94 -21.69 -12.94 -13.96
N GLY A 95 -20.42 -13.14 -14.22
CA GLY A 95 -19.59 -12.22 -15.01
C GLY A 95 -18.24 -12.81 -15.36
N ILE A 96 -17.37 -11.98 -15.91
CA ILE A 96 -15.98 -12.33 -16.23
C ILE A 96 -15.01 -11.38 -15.52
N THR A 97 -13.76 -11.80 -15.36
CA THR A 97 -12.74 -10.89 -14.81
C THR A 97 -12.39 -9.80 -15.82
N LEU A 98 -11.95 -8.63 -15.32
CA LEU A 98 -11.42 -7.56 -16.16
C LEU A 98 -10.23 -8.07 -17.00
N LYS A 99 -9.44 -9.02 -16.47
CA LYS A 99 -8.35 -9.65 -17.22
C LYS A 99 -8.86 -10.38 -18.45
N GLN A 100 -9.84 -11.27 -18.28
CA GLN A 100 -10.49 -11.97 -19.40
C GLN A 100 -11.13 -11.01 -20.39
N TYR A 101 -11.73 -9.94 -19.91
CA TYR A 101 -12.33 -8.92 -20.77
C TYR A 101 -11.28 -8.19 -21.62
N MET A 102 -10.13 -7.79 -21.04
CA MET A 102 -9.03 -7.19 -21.78
C MET A 102 -8.36 -8.15 -22.75
N GLU A 103 -8.22 -9.43 -22.39
CA GLU A 103 -7.69 -10.47 -23.29
C GLU A 103 -8.56 -10.66 -24.53
N GLN A 104 -9.87 -10.54 -24.40
CA GLN A 104 -10.82 -10.64 -25.53
C GLN A 104 -10.86 -9.37 -26.39
N LYS A 105 -10.76 -8.20 -25.77
CA LYS A 105 -10.88 -6.90 -26.47
C LYS A 105 -9.54 -6.27 -26.87
N GLY A 106 -8.45 -6.65 -26.21
CA GLY A 106 -7.20 -5.92 -26.26
C GLY A 106 -7.31 -4.58 -25.51
N GLN A 107 -6.92 -3.51 -26.16
CA GLN A 107 -7.00 -2.15 -25.64
C GLN A 107 -8.45 -1.67 -25.53
N LEU A 108 -8.80 -1.09 -24.37
CA LEU A 108 -10.15 -0.57 -24.14
C LEU A 108 -10.30 0.87 -24.65
N ASN A 109 -11.54 1.23 -25.00
CA ASN A 109 -11.87 2.62 -25.25
C ASN A 109 -11.74 3.43 -23.93
N TRP A 110 -11.23 4.65 -24.01
CA TRP A 110 -10.99 5.48 -22.83
C TRP A 110 -12.27 5.77 -21.99
N ARG A 111 -13.45 5.81 -22.62
CA ARG A 111 -14.73 5.98 -21.90
C ARG A 111 -15.07 4.74 -21.06
N GLU A 112 -14.79 3.59 -21.58
CA GLU A 112 -14.99 2.30 -20.91
C GLU A 112 -13.97 2.13 -19.77
N ALA A 113 -12.70 2.45 -20.01
CA ALA A 113 -11.66 2.48 -18.97
C ALA A 113 -12.00 3.45 -17.83
N LEU A 114 -12.47 4.65 -18.16
CA LEU A 114 -12.94 5.64 -17.19
C LEU A 114 -14.14 5.13 -16.37
N HIS A 115 -15.10 4.46 -17.03
CA HIS A 115 -16.27 3.89 -16.38
C HIS A 115 -15.88 2.83 -15.35
N PHE A 116 -14.99 1.91 -15.72
CA PHE A 116 -14.51 0.87 -14.82
C PHE A 116 -13.65 1.45 -13.69
N ALA A 117 -12.69 2.33 -14.01
CA ALA A 117 -11.84 2.99 -13.02
C ALA A 117 -12.65 3.76 -11.96
N THR A 118 -13.70 4.47 -12.39
CA THR A 118 -14.58 5.20 -11.46
C THR A 118 -15.30 4.26 -10.49
N GLN A 119 -15.77 3.10 -10.95
CA GLN A 119 -16.44 2.12 -10.10
C GLN A 119 -15.47 1.45 -9.12
N ILE A 120 -14.25 1.10 -9.58
CA ILE A 120 -13.20 0.55 -8.71
C ILE A 120 -12.80 1.58 -7.64
N ALA A 121 -12.60 2.84 -8.03
CA ALA A 121 -12.26 3.91 -7.09
C ALA A 121 -13.36 4.13 -6.03
N LYS A 122 -14.66 3.99 -6.37
CA LYS A 122 -15.77 4.01 -5.41
C LYS A 122 -15.73 2.85 -4.41
N ALA A 123 -15.37 1.63 -4.89
CA ALA A 123 -15.16 0.49 -4.02
C ALA A 123 -14.01 0.74 -3.03
N LEU A 124 -12.88 1.27 -3.52
CA LEU A 124 -11.73 1.62 -2.69
C LEU A 124 -12.05 2.72 -1.69
N GLU A 125 -12.75 3.80 -2.10
CA GLU A 125 -13.19 4.86 -1.20
C GLU A 125 -13.99 4.30 -0.02
N HIS A 126 -14.94 3.39 -0.31
CA HIS A 126 -15.77 2.76 0.71
C HIS A 126 -14.94 1.89 1.67
N ALA A 127 -14.00 1.10 1.18
CA ALA A 127 -13.11 0.27 2.00
C ALA A 127 -12.15 1.11 2.84
N HIS A 128 -11.48 2.09 2.22
CA HIS A 128 -10.51 2.97 2.87
C HIS A 128 -11.15 3.82 3.98
N SER A 129 -12.40 4.26 3.80
CA SER A 129 -13.14 4.99 4.86
C SER A 129 -13.40 4.16 6.12
N ARG A 130 -13.21 2.83 6.05
CA ARG A 130 -13.31 1.86 7.15
C ARG A 130 -11.96 1.30 7.59
N GLY A 131 -10.86 1.88 7.11
CA GLY A 131 -9.50 1.44 7.43
C GLY A 131 -9.08 0.13 6.74
N ILE A 132 -9.82 -0.33 5.73
CA ILE A 132 -9.52 -1.57 5.00
C ILE A 132 -8.79 -1.22 3.70
N VAL A 133 -7.58 -1.74 3.55
CA VAL A 133 -6.73 -1.61 2.36
C VAL A 133 -6.76 -2.93 1.59
N HIS A 134 -6.96 -2.88 0.26
CA HIS A 134 -7.10 -4.08 -0.58
C HIS A 134 -5.77 -4.81 -0.78
N ARG A 135 -4.69 -4.09 -1.03
CA ARG A 135 -3.30 -4.56 -1.21
C ARG A 135 -3.02 -5.44 -2.43
N ASP A 136 -4.03 -5.83 -3.21
CA ASP A 136 -3.88 -6.71 -4.39
C ASP A 136 -4.86 -6.31 -5.50
N ILE A 137 -4.95 -5.01 -5.82
CA ILE A 137 -5.75 -4.50 -6.94
C ILE A 137 -5.07 -4.91 -8.24
N LYS A 138 -5.78 -5.74 -9.02
CA LYS A 138 -5.34 -6.24 -10.33
C LYS A 138 -6.55 -6.69 -11.16
N PRO A 139 -6.44 -6.81 -12.48
CA PRO A 139 -7.57 -7.18 -13.35
C PRO A 139 -8.21 -8.53 -13.02
N HIS A 140 -7.46 -9.47 -12.41
CA HIS A 140 -8.00 -10.77 -12.00
C HIS A 140 -8.99 -10.65 -10.82
N ASN A 141 -8.83 -9.62 -9.96
CA ASN A 141 -9.66 -9.40 -8.78
C ASN A 141 -10.81 -8.40 -9.05
N ILE A 142 -11.05 -8.05 -10.31
CA ILE A 142 -12.10 -7.14 -10.73
C ILE A 142 -13.06 -7.91 -11.62
N MET A 143 -14.31 -8.03 -11.21
CA MET A 143 -15.37 -8.74 -11.93
C MET A 143 -16.23 -7.74 -12.70
N ILE A 144 -16.49 -8.04 -13.98
CA ILE A 144 -17.42 -7.27 -14.83
C ILE A 144 -18.68 -8.10 -14.99
N LEU A 145 -19.81 -7.53 -14.62
CA LEU A 145 -21.13 -8.14 -14.74
C LEU A 145 -21.71 -7.89 -16.14
N LYS A 146 -22.76 -8.61 -16.49
CA LYS A 146 -23.43 -8.53 -17.81
C LYS A 146 -24.03 -7.14 -18.10
N ASP A 147 -24.35 -6.38 -17.07
CA ASP A 147 -24.88 -5.00 -17.18
C ASP A 147 -23.76 -3.93 -17.29
N GLY A 148 -22.49 -4.34 -17.31
CA GLY A 148 -21.32 -3.46 -17.34
C GLY A 148 -20.93 -2.88 -15.97
N SER A 149 -21.61 -3.28 -14.90
CA SER A 149 -21.18 -2.91 -13.56
C SER A 149 -19.94 -3.70 -13.14
N VAL A 150 -19.15 -3.12 -12.22
CA VAL A 150 -17.90 -3.69 -11.74
C VAL A 150 -18.00 -4.01 -10.26
N LYS A 151 -17.45 -5.17 -9.88
CA LYS A 151 -17.27 -5.54 -8.47
C LYS A 151 -15.82 -5.92 -8.19
N VAL A 152 -15.24 -5.32 -7.15
CA VAL A 152 -13.91 -5.68 -6.63
C VAL A 152 -14.06 -6.88 -5.71
N ALA A 153 -13.28 -7.92 -5.96
CA ALA A 153 -13.23 -9.17 -5.21
C ALA A 153 -11.90 -9.30 -4.46
N ASP A 154 -11.83 -10.23 -3.52
CA ASP A 154 -10.59 -10.66 -2.87
C ASP A 154 -9.80 -9.55 -2.14
N PHE A 155 -10.50 -8.74 -1.33
CA PHE A 155 -9.84 -7.81 -0.42
C PHE A 155 -8.86 -8.56 0.50
N GLY A 156 -7.60 -8.25 0.39
CA GLY A 156 -6.45 -8.45 1.28
C GLY A 156 -6.23 -9.78 2.02
N ILE A 157 -7.10 -10.77 1.88
CA ILE A 157 -7.17 -11.99 2.71
C ILE A 157 -5.89 -12.86 2.68
N ALA A 158 -4.90 -12.55 1.85
CA ALA A 158 -3.89 -13.55 1.50
C ALA A 158 -2.43 -13.09 1.49
N ARG A 159 -2.07 -11.88 1.88
CA ARG A 159 -0.69 -11.38 1.67
C ARG A 159 0.23 -11.35 2.90
N ILE A 160 -0.14 -11.98 3.99
CA ILE A 160 0.62 -11.91 5.26
C ILE A 160 1.80 -12.88 5.32
N SER A 161 1.99 -13.78 4.37
CA SER A 161 3.05 -14.79 4.46
C SER A 161 3.90 -15.01 3.21
N SER A 162 3.85 -14.15 2.20
CA SER A 162 4.65 -14.36 0.97
C SER A 162 6.13 -13.91 1.07
N ALA A 163 6.59 -13.46 2.23
CA ALA A 163 8.01 -13.20 2.44
C ALA A 163 8.88 -14.48 2.52
N GLN A 164 8.27 -15.66 2.64
CA GLN A 164 9.01 -16.92 2.78
C GLN A 164 8.62 -18.05 1.82
N ASN A 165 7.57 -17.94 1.00
CA ASN A 165 7.15 -19.05 0.15
C ASN A 165 7.11 -18.70 -1.33
N THR A 166 8.08 -19.26 -2.05
CA THR A 166 8.08 -19.72 -3.44
C THR A 166 7.30 -18.88 -4.47
N LEU A 167 8.05 -18.36 -5.42
CA LEU A 167 7.65 -17.83 -6.72
C LEU A 167 6.70 -18.80 -7.48
N THR A 168 5.43 -18.82 -7.12
CA THR A 168 4.42 -19.51 -7.91
C THR A 168 4.07 -18.65 -9.14
N ARG A 169 3.59 -19.27 -10.20
CA ARG A 169 3.17 -18.61 -11.45
C ARG A 169 2.13 -17.51 -11.21
N GLU A 170 1.35 -17.60 -10.13
CA GLU A 170 0.37 -16.59 -9.68
C GLU A 170 1.03 -15.38 -9.03
N ALA A 171 2.16 -15.57 -8.32
CA ALA A 171 2.98 -14.46 -7.82
C ALA A 171 3.60 -13.67 -8.98
N LEU A 172 3.98 -14.35 -10.09
CA LEU A 172 4.48 -13.72 -11.31
C LEU A 172 3.47 -12.71 -11.90
N GLY A 173 2.20 -13.07 -11.97
CA GLY A 173 1.15 -12.19 -12.52
C GLY A 173 0.79 -11.00 -11.62
N SER A 174 0.95 -11.14 -10.31
CA SER A 174 0.60 -10.08 -9.34
C SER A 174 1.64 -8.96 -9.26
N VAL A 175 2.88 -9.24 -9.63
CA VAL A 175 4.00 -8.28 -9.56
C VAL A 175 3.80 -7.08 -10.51
N HIS A 176 3.11 -7.27 -11.64
CA HIS A 176 2.85 -6.18 -12.59
C HIS A 176 2.00 -5.03 -12.03
N TYR A 177 1.33 -5.23 -10.88
CA TYR A 177 0.44 -4.23 -10.26
C TYR A 177 0.91 -3.82 -8.86
N ILE A 178 2.13 -4.23 -8.46
CA ILE A 178 2.67 -3.96 -7.12
C ILE A 178 2.99 -2.48 -6.96
N SER A 179 2.70 -1.91 -5.79
CA SER A 179 3.13 -0.54 -5.51
C SER A 179 4.61 -0.48 -5.11
N PRO A 180 5.29 0.66 -5.32
CA PRO A 180 6.69 0.84 -4.93
C PRO A 180 6.97 0.54 -3.46
N GLU A 181 6.08 0.94 -2.56
CA GLU A 181 6.18 0.67 -1.12
C GLU A 181 6.01 -0.82 -0.79
N GLN A 182 5.13 -1.53 -1.50
CA GLN A 182 5.01 -2.99 -1.36
C GLN A 182 6.26 -3.70 -1.88
N ALA A 183 6.80 -3.27 -3.01
CA ALA A 183 8.02 -3.84 -3.59
C ALA A 183 9.25 -3.63 -2.68
N LYS A 184 9.27 -2.53 -1.92
CA LYS A 184 10.31 -2.23 -0.92
C LYS A 184 10.07 -2.91 0.44
N GLY A 185 8.95 -3.60 0.64
CA GLY A 185 8.56 -4.14 1.96
C GLY A 185 8.24 -3.06 3.00
N ALA A 186 7.96 -1.82 2.56
CA ALA A 186 7.64 -0.70 3.44
C ALA A 186 6.17 -0.74 3.91
N HIS A 187 5.80 0.20 4.79
CA HIS A 187 4.42 0.31 5.28
C HIS A 187 3.44 0.60 4.12
N VAL A 188 2.39 -0.21 4.03
CA VAL A 188 1.37 -0.18 2.98
C VAL A 188 0.10 0.46 3.52
N ASP A 189 -0.36 1.53 2.88
CA ASP A 189 -1.61 2.22 3.20
C ASP A 189 -2.56 2.31 1.98
N ALA A 190 -3.66 3.04 2.11
CA ALA A 190 -4.68 3.23 1.07
C ALA A 190 -4.12 3.73 -0.27
N ARG A 191 -3.02 4.48 -0.26
CA ARG A 191 -2.38 5.02 -1.47
C ARG A 191 -1.73 3.93 -2.34
N SER A 192 -1.42 2.78 -1.75
CA SER A 192 -0.92 1.61 -2.50
C SER A 192 -1.98 1.06 -3.47
N ASP A 193 -3.25 1.01 -3.03
CA ASP A 193 -4.35 0.58 -3.90
C ASP A 193 -4.60 1.57 -5.05
N LEU A 194 -4.38 2.87 -4.81
CA LEU A 194 -4.52 3.91 -5.84
C LEU A 194 -3.42 3.80 -6.91
N TYR A 195 -2.20 3.44 -6.50
CA TYR A 195 -1.13 3.13 -7.44
C TYR A 195 -1.50 1.93 -8.32
N SER A 196 -1.92 0.83 -7.69
CA SER A 196 -2.33 -0.38 -8.41
C SER A 196 -3.52 -0.11 -9.35
N LEU A 197 -4.49 0.73 -8.94
CA LEU A 197 -5.56 1.19 -9.83
C LEU A 197 -5.01 2.01 -11.01
N GLY A 198 -4.02 2.88 -10.79
CA GLY A 198 -3.32 3.58 -11.86
C GLY A 198 -2.69 2.62 -12.88
N VAL A 199 -2.04 1.56 -12.41
CA VAL A 199 -1.47 0.50 -13.27
C VAL A 199 -2.57 -0.23 -14.06
N VAL A 200 -3.68 -0.56 -13.43
CA VAL A 200 -4.85 -1.16 -14.12
C VAL A 200 -5.42 -0.20 -15.17
N MET A 201 -5.52 1.09 -14.88
CA MET A 201 -5.95 2.11 -15.85
C MET A 201 -4.98 2.19 -17.03
N TYR A 202 -3.68 2.17 -16.74
CA TYR A 202 -2.65 2.17 -17.78
C TYR A 202 -2.83 0.98 -18.74
N GLU A 203 -2.97 -0.25 -18.20
CA GLU A 203 -3.15 -1.45 -19.00
C GLU A 203 -4.47 -1.42 -19.79
N MET A 204 -5.58 -0.98 -19.19
CA MET A 204 -6.85 -0.79 -19.92
C MET A 204 -6.70 0.15 -21.13
N LEU A 205 -5.98 1.26 -20.95
CA LEU A 205 -5.83 2.31 -21.96
C LEU A 205 -4.82 1.96 -23.06
N THR A 206 -3.79 1.18 -22.74
CA THR A 206 -2.66 0.90 -23.65
C THR A 206 -2.64 -0.54 -24.18
N GLY A 207 -3.38 -1.46 -23.52
CA GLY A 207 -3.39 -2.90 -23.84
C GLY A 207 -2.19 -3.67 -23.29
N ARG A 208 -1.29 -3.02 -22.53
CA ARG A 208 -0.12 -3.66 -21.90
C ARG A 208 0.18 -3.04 -20.55
N PRO A 209 0.80 -3.78 -19.61
CA PRO A 209 1.23 -3.21 -18.34
C PRO A 209 2.31 -2.13 -18.55
N PRO A 210 2.50 -1.19 -17.61
CA PRO A 210 3.50 -0.12 -17.74
C PRO A 210 4.94 -0.64 -17.69
N PHE A 211 5.15 -1.75 -16.98
CA PHE A 211 6.44 -2.40 -16.79
C PHE A 211 6.33 -3.90 -17.07
N ASP A 212 7.36 -4.44 -17.70
CA ASP A 212 7.47 -5.85 -18.02
C ASP A 212 8.93 -6.29 -17.91
N GLY A 213 9.18 -7.59 -17.71
CA GLY A 213 10.54 -8.12 -17.56
C GLY A 213 10.56 -9.61 -17.34
N ASP A 214 11.74 -10.22 -17.55
CA ASP A 214 11.94 -11.67 -17.51
C ASP A 214 11.74 -12.28 -16.11
N THR A 215 11.84 -11.46 -15.05
CA THR A 215 11.69 -11.91 -13.66
C THR A 215 10.74 -11.00 -12.87
N PRO A 216 10.03 -11.54 -11.85
CA PRO A 216 9.22 -10.73 -10.96
C PRO A 216 10.01 -9.61 -10.26
N VAL A 217 11.29 -9.89 -9.95
CA VAL A 217 12.16 -8.91 -9.29
C VAL A 217 12.48 -7.75 -10.22
N SER A 218 12.76 -8.03 -11.51
CA SER A 218 13.01 -6.97 -12.49
C SER A 218 11.81 -6.06 -12.68
N VAL A 219 10.59 -6.61 -12.70
CA VAL A 219 9.34 -5.84 -12.77
C VAL A 219 9.14 -5.00 -11.49
N ALA A 220 9.36 -5.59 -10.31
CA ALA A 220 9.25 -4.89 -9.04
C ALA A 220 10.23 -3.69 -8.94
N ILE A 221 11.48 -3.87 -9.41
CA ILE A 221 12.48 -2.79 -9.45
C ILE A 221 12.04 -1.66 -10.39
N GLN A 222 11.40 -1.97 -11.52
CA GLN A 222 10.88 -0.94 -12.42
C GLN A 222 9.77 -0.11 -11.76
N HIS A 223 8.88 -0.72 -10.97
CA HIS A 223 7.88 0.02 -10.18
C HIS A 223 8.51 0.97 -9.16
N ILE A 224 9.72 0.66 -8.66
CA ILE A 224 10.43 1.50 -7.69
C ILE A 224 11.12 2.68 -8.38
N ASN A 225 11.79 2.45 -9.51
CA ASN A 225 12.81 3.35 -10.04
C ASN A 225 12.53 3.86 -11.46
N ALA A 226 11.70 3.17 -12.25
CA ALA A 226 11.50 3.54 -13.64
C ALA A 226 10.30 4.47 -13.82
N THR A 227 10.35 5.24 -14.90
CA THR A 227 9.21 6.03 -15.39
C THR A 227 8.60 5.29 -16.56
N PRO A 228 7.30 4.97 -16.55
CA PRO A 228 6.66 4.29 -17.68
C PRO A 228 6.53 5.21 -18.89
N VAL A 229 6.42 4.61 -20.06
CA VAL A 229 6.08 5.32 -21.30
C VAL A 229 4.72 5.99 -21.13
N LEU A 230 4.56 7.22 -21.63
CA LEU A 230 3.28 7.92 -21.52
C LEU A 230 2.18 7.18 -22.29
N PRO A 231 0.98 7.00 -21.73
CA PRO A 231 -0.12 6.31 -22.40
C PRO A 231 -0.44 6.84 -23.80
N ARG A 232 -0.32 8.15 -24.01
CA ARG A 232 -0.58 8.81 -25.31
C ARG A 232 0.50 8.56 -26.36
N GLU A 233 1.73 8.23 -25.96
CA GLU A 233 2.77 7.79 -26.89
C GLU A 233 2.42 6.42 -27.50
N LEU A 234 1.70 5.58 -26.75
CA LEU A 234 1.24 4.27 -27.21
C LEU A 234 -0.10 4.35 -27.93
N ASN A 235 -0.99 5.21 -27.46
CA ASN A 235 -2.32 5.43 -28.04
C ASN A 235 -2.68 6.94 -28.02
N PRO A 236 -2.47 7.65 -29.13
CA PRO A 236 -2.77 9.09 -29.23
C PRO A 236 -4.26 9.45 -29.02
N ASN A 237 -5.17 8.48 -29.08
CA ASN A 237 -6.61 8.71 -28.85
C ASN A 237 -6.97 8.87 -27.37
N ILE A 238 -6.04 8.64 -26.44
CA ILE A 238 -6.26 8.84 -25.02
C ILE A 238 -6.29 10.36 -24.75
N PRO A 239 -7.35 10.90 -24.11
CA PRO A 239 -7.39 12.30 -23.73
C PRO A 239 -6.30 12.65 -22.71
N LEU A 240 -5.72 13.84 -22.84
CA LEU A 240 -4.61 14.29 -21.98
C LEU A 240 -4.96 14.25 -20.49
N GLY A 241 -6.15 14.70 -20.12
CA GLY A 241 -6.57 14.67 -18.70
C GLY A 241 -6.63 13.27 -18.12
N LEU A 242 -7.03 12.25 -18.90
CA LEU A 242 -7.08 10.87 -18.41
C LEU A 242 -5.68 10.27 -18.28
N GLU A 243 -4.76 10.58 -19.21
CA GLU A 243 -3.34 10.25 -19.07
C GLU A 243 -2.75 10.87 -17.79
N GLN A 244 -3.01 12.15 -17.54
CA GLN A 244 -2.51 12.86 -16.36
C GLN A 244 -3.01 12.23 -15.06
N ILE A 245 -4.30 11.87 -14.96
CA ILE A 245 -4.88 11.16 -13.80
C ILE A 245 -4.18 9.81 -13.62
N THR A 246 -4.01 9.03 -14.68
CA THR A 246 -3.38 7.71 -14.66
C THR A 246 -1.93 7.82 -14.16
N MET A 247 -1.15 8.73 -14.74
CA MET A 247 0.26 8.92 -14.38
C MET A 247 0.43 9.47 -12.96
N HIS A 248 -0.48 10.36 -12.52
CA HIS A 248 -0.47 10.85 -11.15
C HIS A 248 -0.76 9.74 -10.12
N ALA A 249 -1.70 8.85 -10.42
CA ALA A 249 -1.95 7.68 -9.58
C ALA A 249 -0.72 6.76 -9.49
N MET A 250 0.05 6.64 -10.59
CA MET A 250 1.27 5.82 -10.68
C MET A 250 2.53 6.52 -10.18
N THR A 251 2.44 7.68 -9.55
CA THR A 251 3.61 8.37 -8.99
C THR A 251 4.25 7.52 -7.89
N ALA A 252 5.56 7.23 -8.02
CA ALA A 252 6.28 6.38 -7.07
C ALA A 252 6.41 7.02 -5.68
N ASP A 253 6.59 8.35 -5.61
CA ASP A 253 6.62 9.11 -4.37
C ASP A 253 5.21 9.21 -3.76
N LEU A 254 5.01 8.59 -2.59
CA LEU A 254 3.74 8.59 -1.85
C LEU A 254 3.19 9.99 -1.57
N ASN A 255 4.07 10.99 -1.37
CA ASN A 255 3.65 12.36 -1.05
C ASN A 255 3.17 13.11 -2.29
N LYS A 256 3.57 12.65 -3.46
CA LYS A 256 3.21 13.23 -4.77
C LYS A 256 2.06 12.51 -5.46
N ARG A 257 1.60 11.39 -4.90
CA ARG A 257 0.47 10.59 -5.37
C ARG A 257 -0.84 11.12 -4.79
N TYR A 258 -1.99 10.67 -5.30
CA TYR A 258 -3.28 10.88 -4.67
C TYR A 258 -3.26 10.49 -3.20
N LYS A 259 -3.78 11.36 -2.34
CA LYS A 259 -3.83 11.13 -0.88
C LYS A 259 -4.97 10.20 -0.47
N SER A 260 -6.03 10.15 -1.27
CA SER A 260 -7.22 9.34 -1.01
C SER A 260 -7.96 8.98 -2.31
N ALA A 261 -8.78 7.92 -2.24
CA ALA A 261 -9.69 7.55 -3.33
C ALA A 261 -10.71 8.66 -3.63
N THR A 262 -11.13 9.43 -2.62
CA THR A 262 -12.02 10.59 -2.79
C THR A 262 -11.39 11.66 -3.68
N GLU A 263 -10.10 11.94 -3.51
CA GLU A 263 -9.37 12.90 -4.35
C GLU A 263 -9.29 12.41 -5.81
N MET A 264 -8.93 11.14 -6.01
CA MET A 264 -8.89 10.54 -7.34
C MET A 264 -10.27 10.51 -8.01
N LEU A 265 -11.33 10.19 -7.25
CA LEU A 265 -12.71 10.23 -7.74
C LEU A 265 -13.15 11.62 -8.17
N ALA A 266 -12.75 12.66 -7.45
CA ALA A 266 -13.08 14.04 -7.82
C ALA A 266 -12.53 14.39 -9.22
N ASP A 267 -11.28 13.99 -9.51
CA ASP A 267 -10.65 14.23 -10.80
C ASP A 267 -11.27 13.37 -11.92
N LEU A 268 -11.55 12.08 -11.65
CA LEU A 268 -12.25 11.20 -12.61
C LEU A 268 -13.65 11.74 -12.95
N GLU A 269 -14.39 12.26 -11.97
CA GLU A 269 -15.73 12.84 -12.18
C GLU A 269 -15.67 14.23 -12.85
N GLU A 270 -14.64 15.03 -12.57
CA GLU A 270 -14.40 16.30 -13.27
C GLU A 270 -14.07 16.03 -14.75
N PHE A 271 -13.16 15.10 -15.03
CA PHE A 271 -12.83 14.67 -16.37
C PHE A 271 -14.04 14.06 -17.10
N ARG A 272 -14.86 13.27 -16.44
CA ARG A 272 -16.07 12.70 -17.01
C ARG A 272 -17.07 13.76 -17.48
N LYS A 273 -17.16 14.90 -16.78
CA LYS A 273 -18.04 16.04 -17.14
C LYS A 273 -17.50 16.80 -18.34
N ASP A 274 -16.20 17.00 -18.41
CA ASP A 274 -15.54 17.65 -19.54
C ASP A 274 -14.24 16.89 -19.88
N PRO A 275 -14.23 16.09 -20.95
CA PRO A 275 -13.07 15.33 -21.39
C PRO A 275 -11.90 16.18 -21.91
N ASN A 276 -12.08 17.50 -22.08
CA ASN A 276 -11.01 18.42 -22.44
C ASN A 276 -10.28 18.98 -21.19
N THR A 277 -10.77 18.69 -19.98
CA THR A 277 -10.12 19.10 -18.73
C THR A 277 -8.71 18.54 -18.67
N THR A 278 -7.77 19.38 -18.29
CA THR A 278 -6.38 19.01 -18.00
C THR A 278 -6.05 19.28 -16.55
N PHE A 279 -5.15 18.47 -15.98
CA PHE A 279 -4.80 18.53 -14.57
C PHE A 279 -3.34 18.91 -14.41
N ASP A 280 -3.07 19.92 -13.59
CA ASP A 280 -1.71 20.27 -13.17
C ASP A 280 -1.47 19.79 -11.74
N PHE A 281 -0.76 18.69 -11.60
CA PHE A 281 -0.43 18.10 -10.31
C PHE A 281 0.86 18.67 -9.68
N THR A 282 1.61 19.51 -10.40
CA THR A 282 2.86 20.10 -9.90
C THR A 282 2.59 21.15 -8.82
N HIS A 283 1.45 21.84 -8.90
CA HIS A 283 1.02 22.89 -7.97
C HIS A 283 0.03 22.41 -6.89
N ARG A 284 -0.43 21.16 -6.91
CA ARG A 284 -1.34 20.61 -5.88
C ARG A 284 -0.63 20.24 -4.56
N GLN A 285 0.69 20.31 -4.49
CA GLN A 285 1.44 20.02 -3.28
C GLN A 285 1.45 21.23 -2.34
N GLY A 286 0.40 21.33 -1.52
CA GLY A 286 0.41 21.94 -0.17
C GLY A 286 1.04 23.31 0.00
N GLY A 287 0.95 24.21 -0.96
CA GLY A 287 1.27 25.62 -0.79
C GLY A 287 0.09 26.47 -1.29
N ILE A 288 -0.41 27.34 -0.44
CA ILE A 288 -1.17 28.50 -0.89
C ILE A 288 -0.30 29.16 -1.95
N ASP A 289 -0.78 29.21 -3.21
CA ASP A 289 -0.07 29.93 -4.27
C ASP A 289 -0.02 31.40 -3.86
N MET A 290 1.09 31.75 -3.22
CA MET A 290 1.31 33.08 -2.63
C MET A 290 1.37 34.14 -3.73
N GLU A 291 1.78 33.77 -4.94
CA GLU A 291 1.86 34.67 -6.08
C GLU A 291 0.45 35.00 -6.64
N ARG A 292 -0.44 34.00 -6.68
CA ARG A 292 -1.86 34.21 -7.00
C ARG A 292 -2.62 34.93 -5.90
N LEU A 293 -2.30 34.65 -4.63
CA LEU A 293 -2.91 35.34 -3.48
C LEU A 293 -2.53 36.82 -3.46
N LEU A 294 -1.32 37.18 -3.92
CA LEU A 294 -0.85 38.55 -4.02
C LEU A 294 -1.51 39.34 -5.17
N HIS A 295 -1.92 38.65 -6.23
CA HIS A 295 -2.52 39.28 -7.41
C HIS A 295 -4.06 39.17 -7.46
N ASP A 296 -4.67 38.28 -6.68
CA ASP A 296 -6.14 38.12 -6.56
C ASP A 296 -6.52 37.88 -5.10
N PRO A 297 -6.85 38.93 -4.33
CA PRO A 297 -7.25 38.83 -2.92
C PRO A 297 -8.49 37.96 -2.68
N ASP A 298 -9.30 37.69 -3.71
CA ASP A 298 -10.49 36.82 -3.64
C ASP A 298 -10.19 35.36 -4.03
N TYR A 299 -8.93 35.03 -4.34
CA TYR A 299 -8.49 33.66 -4.61
C TYR A 299 -8.46 32.82 -3.33
N LEU A 300 -9.52 32.04 -3.10
CA LEU A 300 -9.56 30.99 -2.09
C LEU A 300 -9.37 29.64 -2.77
N PRO A 301 -8.31 28.86 -2.41
CA PRO A 301 -8.10 27.54 -2.99
C PRO A 301 -9.32 26.65 -2.76
N LYS A 302 -9.80 26.00 -3.82
CA LYS A 302 -10.97 25.08 -3.77
C LYS A 302 -10.78 23.92 -2.79
N SER A 303 -9.56 23.65 -2.36
CA SER A 303 -9.20 22.60 -1.39
C SER A 303 -9.67 22.86 0.05
N LEU A 304 -10.08 24.07 0.40
CA LEU A 304 -10.53 24.42 1.76
C LEU A 304 -12.02 24.24 2.03
N GLY A 305 -12.78 23.62 1.13
CA GLY A 305 -14.19 23.24 1.41
C GLY A 305 -15.15 24.38 1.78
N VAL A 306 -14.77 25.66 1.57
CA VAL A 306 -15.50 26.83 2.05
C VAL A 306 -16.77 27.13 1.23
N SER A 307 -16.95 26.45 0.10
CA SER A 307 -18.17 26.59 -0.74
C SER A 307 -19.45 26.14 -0.02
N ALA A 308 -19.34 25.16 0.88
CA ALA A 308 -20.49 24.68 1.67
C ALA A 308 -20.84 25.59 2.86
N ALA A 309 -19.86 26.29 3.41
CA ALA A 309 -20.06 27.19 4.56
C ALA A 309 -20.75 28.50 4.16
N LYS A 310 -20.41 29.06 2.98
CA LYS A 310 -21.05 30.31 2.49
C LYS A 310 -22.55 30.12 2.17
N ASN A 311 -22.92 28.93 1.68
CA ASN A 311 -24.33 28.60 1.43
C ASN A 311 -25.13 28.28 2.72
N ARG A 312 -24.49 27.70 3.74
CA ARG A 312 -25.11 27.51 5.06
C ARG A 312 -25.27 28.82 5.83
N ALA A 313 -24.30 29.72 5.75
CA ALA A 313 -24.38 31.03 6.37
C ALA A 313 -25.48 31.92 5.72
N LYS A 314 -25.60 31.91 4.38
CA LYS A 314 -26.71 32.62 3.69
C LYS A 314 -28.06 32.05 4.02
N LYS A 315 -28.19 30.71 4.20
CA LYS A 315 -29.47 30.07 4.59
C LYS A 315 -29.82 30.31 6.06
N ALA A 316 -28.82 30.44 6.95
CA ALA A 316 -29.01 30.78 8.36
C ALA A 316 -29.42 32.26 8.57
N ILE A 317 -28.90 33.18 7.74
CA ILE A 317 -29.24 34.60 7.80
C ILE A 317 -30.63 34.85 7.20
N ALA A 318 -31.03 34.10 6.15
CA ALA A 318 -32.36 34.17 5.56
C ALA A 318 -33.45 33.63 6.50
N GLY A 319 -33.16 32.60 7.32
CA GLY A 319 -34.08 32.02 8.30
C GLY A 319 -34.33 32.91 9.53
N LYS A 320 -33.39 33.80 9.87
CA LYS A 320 -33.54 34.72 11.03
C LYS A 320 -34.30 36.01 10.73
N LYS A 321 -34.60 36.29 9.47
CA LYS A 321 -35.34 37.52 9.09
C LYS A 321 -36.85 37.34 9.01
N GLN A 322 -37.37 36.13 9.20
CA GLN A 322 -38.80 35.81 9.10
C GLN A 322 -39.47 35.57 10.46
N GLU A 323 -38.77 35.75 11.58
CA GLU A 323 -39.30 35.51 12.94
C GLU A 323 -39.33 36.77 13.81
N ARG A 324 -39.67 37.92 13.20
CA ARG A 324 -39.98 39.17 13.91
C ARG A 324 -41.15 39.88 13.27
N GLU A 325 -42.36 39.33 13.43
CA GLU A 325 -43.59 40.07 13.48
C GLU A 325 -44.59 39.31 14.35
N ALA A 326 -44.85 39.83 15.54
CA ALA A 326 -45.85 39.37 16.48
C ALA A 326 -47.15 40.13 16.26
N PRO A 327 -48.31 39.52 16.36
CA PRO A 327 -49.53 40.25 16.61
C PRO A 327 -49.88 40.24 18.11
N LYS A 328 -50.40 41.38 18.51
CA LYS A 328 -50.85 41.80 19.83
C LYS A 328 -52.03 40.99 20.36
N ALA A 329 -52.09 41.07 21.67
CA ALA A 329 -53.02 40.58 22.65
C ALA A 329 -54.55 40.78 22.38
N GLN A 330 -55.35 39.86 22.91
CA GLN A 330 -56.68 40.19 23.51
C GLN A 330 -57.01 39.20 24.63
N ASN A 331 -57.14 39.82 25.83
CA ASN A 331 -58.11 39.62 26.93
C ASN A 331 -58.52 38.25 27.50
N ALA A 332 -58.39 38.28 28.80
CA ALA A 332 -58.71 37.34 29.86
C ALA A 332 -60.22 36.94 29.96
N PRO A 333 -60.59 35.96 30.82
CA PRO A 333 -60.91 36.34 32.17
C PRO A 333 -60.40 35.44 33.30
N LYS A 334 -60.46 36.06 34.51
CA LYS A 334 -60.07 35.53 35.81
C LYS A 334 -60.96 34.36 36.25
N ALA A 335 -60.37 33.43 37.01
CA ALA A 335 -61.04 32.64 38.01
C ALA A 335 -60.09 32.38 39.20
N ASP A 336 -60.64 32.39 40.38
CA ASP A 336 -60.11 32.59 41.71
C ASP A 336 -59.14 31.49 42.26
N ALA A 337 -58.39 31.95 43.25
CA ALA A 337 -57.45 31.21 44.09
C ALA A 337 -58.10 30.12 44.97
N PRO A 338 -57.22 29.22 45.55
CA PRO A 338 -56.99 29.42 46.97
C PRO A 338 -55.51 29.37 47.41
N GLU A 339 -55.24 30.24 48.36
CA GLU A 339 -54.02 30.28 49.18
C GLU A 339 -53.64 28.90 49.76
N LYS A 340 -52.37 28.49 49.58
CA LYS A 340 -51.72 27.63 50.55
C LYS A 340 -50.36 28.21 50.90
N ARG A 341 -50.26 28.64 52.16
CA ARG A 341 -48.99 28.93 52.87
C ARG A 341 -48.00 27.77 52.69
N GLY A 342 -47.11 27.87 51.73
CA GLY A 342 -45.93 27.00 51.54
C GLY A 342 -44.73 27.69 52.17
N SER A 343 -44.17 27.03 53.13
CA SER A 343 -43.07 27.36 54.01
C SER A 343 -41.94 28.16 53.34
N ARG A 344 -41.60 29.34 53.89
CA ARG A 344 -40.39 30.13 53.56
C ARG A 344 -39.09 29.30 53.57
N ILE A 345 -39.09 28.17 54.28
CA ILE A 345 -37.99 27.21 54.35
C ILE A 345 -37.75 26.52 52.99
N ALA A 346 -38.78 26.16 52.22
CA ALA A 346 -38.61 25.52 50.92
C ALA A 346 -38.03 26.47 49.85
N VAL A 347 -38.37 27.77 49.93
CA VAL A 347 -37.80 28.79 49.04
C VAL A 347 -36.34 29.06 49.37
N ILE A 348 -35.98 29.11 50.68
CA ILE A 348 -34.59 29.28 51.11
C ILE A 348 -33.76 28.04 50.73
N ALA A 349 -34.28 26.82 50.90
CA ALA A 349 -33.59 25.59 50.48
C ALA A 349 -33.35 25.55 48.96
N GLY A 350 -34.33 26.00 48.14
CA GLY A 350 -34.18 26.12 46.69
C GLY A 350 -33.09 27.12 46.28
N ILE A 351 -33.06 28.29 46.95
CA ILE A 351 -32.01 29.30 46.68
C ILE A 351 -30.62 28.78 47.06
N VAL A 352 -30.48 28.06 48.19
CA VAL A 352 -29.22 27.46 48.60
C VAL A 352 -28.77 26.38 47.60
N CYS A 353 -29.64 25.53 47.13
CA CYS A 353 -29.33 24.53 46.12
C CYS A 353 -28.88 25.15 44.78
N ILE A 354 -29.55 26.23 44.36
CA ILE A 354 -29.16 26.97 43.13
C ILE A 354 -27.80 27.66 43.35
N ALA A 355 -27.54 28.23 44.52
CA ALA A 355 -26.24 28.83 44.81
C ALA A 355 -25.12 27.80 44.85
N LEU A 356 -25.35 26.62 45.42
CA LEU A 356 -24.36 25.51 45.41
C LEU A 356 -24.14 24.96 43.98
N ALA A 357 -25.18 24.86 43.19
CA ALA A 357 -25.05 24.47 41.78
C ALA A 357 -24.27 25.48 40.95
N LEU A 358 -24.52 26.78 41.16
CA LEU A 358 -23.75 27.85 40.52
C LEU A 358 -22.27 27.90 40.99
N CYS A 359 -22.02 27.65 42.27
CA CYS A 359 -20.67 27.50 42.77
C CYS A 359 -19.95 26.27 42.17
N GLY A 360 -20.65 25.14 42.04
CA GLY A 360 -20.12 23.94 41.38
C GLY A 360 -19.81 24.17 39.90
N ILE A 361 -20.70 24.81 39.17
CA ILE A 361 -20.45 25.20 37.79
C ILE A 361 -19.31 26.22 37.67
N GLY A 362 -19.24 27.20 38.57
CA GLY A 362 -18.17 28.18 38.61
C GLY A 362 -16.79 27.54 38.90
N TYR A 363 -16.75 26.59 39.82
CA TYR A 363 -15.52 25.85 40.14
C TYR A 363 -15.09 24.95 38.96
N PHE A 364 -16.05 24.26 38.33
CA PHE A 364 -15.79 23.43 37.14
C PHE A 364 -15.31 24.29 35.96
N LEU A 365 -15.95 25.44 35.76
CA LEU A 365 -15.54 26.39 34.72
C LEU A 365 -14.15 26.97 34.99
N TYR A 366 -13.85 27.31 36.25
CA TYR A 366 -12.55 27.80 36.67
C TYR A 366 -11.48 26.72 36.47
N SER A 367 -11.73 25.48 36.88
CA SER A 367 -10.81 24.34 36.68
C SER A 367 -10.55 24.08 35.19
N TYR A 368 -11.61 24.08 34.38
CA TYR A 368 -11.51 23.88 32.93
C TYR A 368 -10.77 25.04 32.24
N LEU A 369 -11.07 26.27 32.62
CA LEU A 369 -10.36 27.45 32.09
C LEU A 369 -8.91 27.55 32.58
N SER A 370 -8.62 27.18 33.85
CA SER A 370 -7.25 27.17 34.36
C SER A 370 -6.36 26.16 33.64
N ASP A 371 -6.90 24.99 33.24
CA ASP A 371 -6.20 24.03 32.38
C ASP A 371 -6.00 24.56 30.95
N LEU A 372 -7.00 25.30 30.43
CA LEU A 372 -6.93 25.88 29.07
C LEU A 372 -5.95 27.06 28.98
N PHE A 373 -5.73 27.80 30.09
CA PHE A 373 -4.80 28.95 30.22
C PHE A 373 -3.52 28.60 30.97
N ALA A 374 -3.32 27.34 31.37
CA ALA A 374 -2.03 26.91 31.86
C ALA A 374 -1.01 27.13 30.75
N THR A 375 -0.15 28.14 30.92
CA THR A 375 1.00 28.34 30.04
C THR A 375 1.86 27.08 30.12
N THR A 376 1.70 26.18 29.13
CA THR A 376 2.60 25.03 29.00
C THR A 376 3.99 25.60 28.80
N LYS A 377 4.87 25.33 29.77
CA LYS A 377 6.29 25.67 29.62
C LYS A 377 6.80 24.98 28.36
N GLU A 378 7.40 25.76 27.51
CA GLU A 378 8.07 25.27 26.29
C GLU A 378 9.58 25.33 26.53
N ASP A 379 10.30 24.42 25.89
CA ASP A 379 11.76 24.39 25.93
C ASP A 379 12.30 24.00 24.55
N VAL A 380 13.58 24.33 24.31
CA VAL A 380 14.23 24.08 23.00
C VAL A 380 14.86 22.70 23.00
N VAL A 381 14.56 21.91 22.00
CA VAL A 381 15.07 20.54 21.82
C VAL A 381 16.59 20.58 21.65
N PRO A 382 17.37 19.90 22.52
CA PRO A 382 18.82 19.82 22.39
C PRO A 382 19.21 18.99 21.15
N ASN A 383 20.44 19.23 20.66
CA ASN A 383 20.97 18.49 19.52
C ASN A 383 21.78 17.26 19.98
N PHE A 384 21.30 16.06 19.62
CA PHE A 384 21.97 14.79 19.89
C PHE A 384 22.56 14.14 18.63
N VAL A 385 22.31 14.68 17.44
CA VAL A 385 22.79 14.09 16.18
C VAL A 385 24.33 14.10 16.16
N GLY A 386 24.91 12.93 15.92
CA GLY A 386 26.36 12.71 15.93
C GLY A 386 26.96 12.35 17.27
N ALA A 387 26.24 12.48 18.40
CA ALA A 387 26.70 12.03 19.72
C ALA A 387 26.56 10.51 19.85
N TYR A 388 27.38 9.87 20.71
CA TYR A 388 27.13 8.49 21.11
C TYR A 388 25.92 8.44 22.04
N TYR A 389 24.99 7.51 21.79
CA TYR A 389 23.78 7.42 22.60
C TYR A 389 24.07 7.04 24.07
N GLU A 390 25.17 6.28 24.30
CA GLU A 390 25.62 5.89 25.64
C GLU A 390 26.16 7.06 26.45
N ASP A 391 26.64 8.12 25.79
CA ASP A 391 27.15 9.33 26.43
C ASP A 391 26.04 10.35 26.77
N ILE A 392 24.80 10.10 26.32
CA ILE A 392 23.67 10.99 26.56
C ILE A 392 23.10 10.73 27.96
N ASP A 393 23.48 11.58 28.90
CA ASP A 393 22.93 11.54 30.26
C ASP A 393 21.58 12.26 30.31
N ALA A 394 20.50 11.46 30.28
CA ALA A 394 19.13 11.98 30.32
C ALA A 394 18.83 12.85 31.57
N SER A 395 19.62 12.72 32.65
CA SER A 395 19.44 13.52 33.86
C SER A 395 19.78 14.99 33.65
N GLN A 396 20.59 15.32 32.66
CA GLN A 396 20.95 16.69 32.28
C GLN A 396 19.81 17.42 31.54
N TYR A 397 18.79 16.66 31.07
CA TYR A 397 17.67 17.18 30.27
C TYR A 397 16.31 16.89 30.94
N PRO A 398 16.06 17.41 32.17
CA PRO A 398 14.90 17.06 32.99
C PRO A 398 13.55 17.48 32.35
N ASN A 399 13.59 18.34 31.34
CA ASN A 399 12.41 18.81 30.61
C ASN A 399 12.02 17.93 29.43
N PHE A 400 12.80 16.86 29.13
CA PHE A 400 12.57 15.95 28.03
C PHE A 400 12.64 14.49 28.50
N LYS A 401 11.97 13.62 27.80
CA LYS A 401 12.22 12.17 27.84
C LYS A 401 13.06 11.80 26.63
N ILE A 402 14.16 11.10 26.85
CA ILE A 402 15.05 10.67 25.76
C ILE A 402 14.93 9.15 25.67
N GLU A 403 14.55 8.67 24.49
CA GLU A 403 14.34 7.24 24.21
C GLU A 403 14.97 6.87 22.87
N VAL A 404 15.55 5.66 22.78
CA VAL A 404 15.99 5.09 21.50
C VAL A 404 14.76 4.54 20.80
N GLY A 405 14.40 5.15 19.68
CA GLY A 405 13.25 4.75 18.87
C GLY A 405 13.57 3.62 17.89
N ASP A 406 14.74 3.68 17.24
CA ASP A 406 15.11 2.72 16.19
C ASP A 406 16.63 2.61 16.04
N TRP A 407 17.10 1.43 15.57
CA TRP A 407 18.48 1.21 15.18
C TRP A 407 18.52 1.03 13.66
N ARG A 408 19.40 1.78 12.98
CA ARG A 408 19.54 1.69 11.52
C ARG A 408 20.98 1.51 11.10
N THR A 409 21.19 0.71 10.08
CA THR A 409 22.48 0.61 9.42
C THR A 409 22.84 1.92 8.72
N SER A 410 24.13 2.31 8.80
CA SER A 410 24.63 3.51 8.15
C SER A 410 26.08 3.29 7.72
N ASP A 411 26.36 3.59 6.46
CA ASP A 411 27.71 3.50 5.89
C ASP A 411 28.56 4.75 6.22
N SER A 412 27.93 5.81 6.74
CA SER A 412 28.57 7.10 7.03
C SER A 412 28.62 7.46 8.52
N VAL A 413 27.85 6.76 9.38
CA VAL A 413 27.75 7.02 10.80
C VAL A 413 28.19 5.79 11.59
N GLU A 414 29.19 5.93 12.45
CA GLU A 414 29.74 4.85 13.28
C GLU A 414 28.67 4.22 14.18
N TYR A 415 28.89 2.94 14.54
CA TYR A 415 28.04 2.22 15.49
C TYR A 415 27.85 2.99 16.79
N GLY A 416 26.61 3.06 17.29
CA GLY A 416 26.28 3.71 18.53
C GLY A 416 26.10 5.24 18.44
N ARG A 417 26.34 5.87 17.29
CA ARG A 417 26.07 7.31 17.11
C ARG A 417 24.65 7.59 16.67
N VAL A 418 24.10 8.69 17.11
CA VAL A 418 22.76 9.17 16.72
C VAL A 418 22.78 9.66 15.27
N ILE A 419 22.00 9.01 14.41
CA ILE A 419 21.82 9.38 12.99
C ILE A 419 20.86 10.57 12.89
N SER A 420 19.73 10.49 13.60
CA SER A 420 18.69 11.51 13.57
C SER A 420 17.89 11.48 14.88
N GLN A 421 17.17 12.55 15.15
CA GLN A 421 16.29 12.68 16.30
C GLN A 421 14.93 13.24 15.90
N THR A 422 13.90 12.93 16.65
CA THR A 422 12.55 13.50 16.47
C THR A 422 11.98 13.86 17.84
N PRO A 423 11.62 15.13 18.09
CA PRO A 423 11.68 16.31 17.20
C PRO A 423 13.10 16.75 16.84
N ASP A 424 13.22 17.47 15.72
CA ASP A 424 14.50 18.04 15.28
C ASP A 424 15.10 18.97 16.34
N ALA A 425 16.44 19.07 16.37
CA ALA A 425 17.17 19.98 17.22
C ALA A 425 16.73 21.44 17.01
N GLU A 426 16.86 22.26 18.05
CA GLU A 426 16.53 23.69 18.07
C GLU A 426 15.02 24.01 17.93
N ARG A 427 14.17 23.02 17.82
CA ARG A 427 12.72 23.19 17.78
C ARG A 427 12.16 23.45 19.19
N THR A 428 11.31 24.44 19.33
CA THR A 428 10.58 24.71 20.57
C THR A 428 9.42 23.74 20.71
N VAL A 429 9.38 23.00 21.83
CA VAL A 429 8.34 22.00 22.12
C VAL A 429 7.91 22.09 23.60
N LYS A 430 6.81 21.44 23.94
CA LYS A 430 6.30 21.39 25.31
C LYS A 430 7.23 20.61 26.23
N VAL A 431 7.43 21.09 27.44
CA VAL A 431 8.14 20.34 28.50
C VAL A 431 7.48 18.99 28.72
N GLY A 432 8.29 17.93 28.80
CA GLY A 432 7.86 16.54 28.88
C GLY A 432 7.72 15.83 27.53
N THR A 433 8.04 16.51 26.42
CA THR A 433 8.09 15.87 25.09
C THR A 433 9.15 14.78 25.06
N THR A 434 8.82 13.61 24.46
CA THR A 434 9.77 12.53 24.23
C THR A 434 10.58 12.82 22.97
N ILE A 435 11.90 12.76 23.08
CA ILE A 435 12.84 12.83 21.97
C ILE A 435 13.23 11.39 21.62
N LEU A 436 12.83 10.95 20.41
CA LEU A 436 13.19 9.65 19.89
C LEU A 436 14.49 9.76 19.09
N LEU A 437 15.47 8.94 19.44
CA LEU A 437 16.76 8.87 18.76
C LEU A 437 16.78 7.69 17.80
N THR A 438 17.26 7.92 16.57
CA THR A 438 17.63 6.84 15.65
C THR A 438 19.14 6.66 15.74
N VAL A 439 19.60 5.47 16.13
CA VAL A 439 21.00 5.17 16.42
C VAL A 439 21.58 4.29 15.32
N SER A 440 22.85 4.51 14.97
CA SER A 440 23.55 3.70 13.97
C SER A 440 23.89 2.31 14.52
N SER A 441 23.47 1.28 13.80
CA SER A 441 23.94 -0.11 14.01
C SER A 441 25.23 -0.43 13.24
N GLY A 442 25.92 0.59 12.70
CA GLY A 442 27.15 0.46 11.91
C GLY A 442 26.89 0.14 10.45
N VAL A 443 27.97 -0.21 9.72
CA VAL A 443 27.89 -0.57 8.31
C VAL A 443 27.11 -1.86 8.08
N SER A 444 26.34 -1.92 7.00
CA SER A 444 25.74 -3.17 6.57
C SER A 444 26.82 -4.18 6.21
N SER A 445 26.77 -5.36 6.80
CA SER A 445 27.70 -6.46 6.47
C SER A 445 26.94 -7.77 6.32
N ASP A 446 27.46 -8.64 5.46
CA ASP A 446 26.95 -10.00 5.25
C ASP A 446 28.13 -10.97 5.15
N THR A 447 27.88 -12.26 5.01
CA THR A 447 28.90 -13.29 4.91
C THR A 447 28.94 -13.84 3.49
N MET A 448 30.14 -13.97 2.92
CA MET A 448 30.35 -14.55 1.58
C MET A 448 29.79 -15.97 1.52
N PRO A 449 28.81 -16.27 0.67
CA PRO A 449 28.25 -17.61 0.54
C PRO A 449 29.24 -18.58 -0.18
N PRO A 450 29.08 -19.90 0.00
CA PRO A 450 29.90 -20.90 -0.71
C PRO A 450 29.45 -21.02 -2.17
N LEU A 451 30.18 -20.39 -3.10
CA LEU A 451 29.81 -20.32 -4.53
C LEU A 451 30.64 -21.24 -5.42
N VAL A 452 31.72 -21.83 -4.90
CA VAL A 452 32.56 -22.78 -5.67
C VAL A 452 31.74 -24.01 -6.07
N ASN A 453 31.91 -24.49 -7.31
CA ASN A 453 31.12 -25.54 -7.95
C ASN A 453 29.62 -25.16 -8.23
N GLN A 454 29.29 -23.89 -8.24
CA GLN A 454 27.98 -23.41 -8.72
C GLN A 454 28.13 -22.80 -10.13
N THR A 455 27.05 -22.75 -10.88
CA THR A 455 27.00 -21.99 -12.13
C THR A 455 27.13 -20.51 -11.86
N VAL A 456 27.68 -19.75 -12.80
CA VAL A 456 27.78 -18.26 -12.69
C VAL A 456 26.42 -17.63 -12.34
N GLN A 457 25.34 -18.10 -12.96
CA GLN A 457 24.00 -17.59 -12.71
C GLN A 457 23.51 -17.86 -11.28
N ALA A 458 23.82 -19.07 -10.74
CA ALA A 458 23.47 -19.40 -9.35
C ALA A 458 24.30 -18.57 -8.37
N ALA A 459 25.61 -18.36 -8.65
CA ALA A 459 26.48 -17.53 -7.84
C ALA A 459 26.04 -16.05 -7.82
N GLN A 460 25.69 -15.48 -8.97
CA GLN A 460 25.15 -14.12 -9.06
C GLN A 460 23.81 -13.98 -8.31
N THR A 461 22.95 -15.00 -8.40
CA THR A 461 21.68 -15.00 -7.66
C THR A 461 21.91 -15.02 -6.15
N ALA A 462 22.89 -15.82 -5.67
CA ALA A 462 23.24 -15.89 -4.26
C ALA A 462 23.84 -14.57 -3.75
N LEU A 463 24.71 -13.92 -4.53
CA LEU A 463 25.28 -12.61 -4.18
C LEU A 463 24.22 -11.49 -4.18
N ASN A 464 23.29 -11.52 -5.10
CA ASN A 464 22.18 -10.56 -5.14
C ASN A 464 21.15 -10.74 -4.01
N ALA A 465 21.15 -11.89 -3.35
CA ALA A 465 20.29 -12.19 -2.21
C ALA A 465 20.87 -11.72 -0.87
N LEU A 466 22.12 -11.24 -0.84
CA LEU A 466 22.75 -10.70 0.36
C LEU A 466 22.09 -9.41 0.83
N SER A 467 22.17 -9.13 2.12
CA SER A 467 21.68 -7.88 2.71
C SER A 467 22.51 -6.66 2.30
N VAL A 468 23.71 -6.88 1.78
CA VAL A 468 24.63 -5.85 1.26
C VAL A 468 24.75 -5.93 -0.26
N GLN A 469 24.80 -4.77 -0.92
CA GLN A 469 25.09 -4.71 -2.34
C GLN A 469 26.58 -4.82 -2.59
N VAL A 470 27.00 -5.80 -3.40
CA VAL A 470 28.37 -6.02 -3.82
C VAL A 470 28.52 -5.82 -5.33
N THR A 471 29.73 -5.45 -5.79
CA THR A 471 30.06 -5.38 -7.21
C THR A 471 30.66 -6.71 -7.63
N VAL A 472 30.06 -7.39 -8.62
CA VAL A 472 30.55 -8.70 -9.09
C VAL A 472 31.44 -8.49 -10.29
N ASN A 473 32.72 -8.97 -10.17
CA ASN A 473 33.68 -9.10 -11.27
C ASN A 473 33.76 -10.57 -11.68
N ILE A 474 33.81 -10.88 -12.98
CA ILE A 474 33.91 -12.25 -13.48
C ILE A 474 35.18 -12.35 -14.30
N GLU A 475 36.09 -13.27 -13.89
CA GLU A 475 37.32 -13.62 -14.59
C GLU A 475 37.20 -15.05 -15.10
N TYR A 476 37.71 -15.29 -16.31
CA TYR A 476 37.62 -16.59 -16.94
C TYR A 476 39.01 -17.24 -17.01
N GLU A 477 39.12 -18.47 -16.51
CA GLU A 477 40.35 -19.26 -16.57
C GLU A 477 40.05 -20.68 -17.09
N THR A 478 41.02 -21.29 -17.78
CA THR A 478 40.90 -22.67 -18.28
C THR A 478 41.20 -23.67 -17.18
N SER A 479 40.39 -24.73 -17.10
CA SER A 479 40.61 -25.81 -16.13
C SER A 479 40.16 -27.16 -16.68
N THR A 480 40.91 -28.22 -16.37
CA THR A 480 40.55 -29.60 -16.67
C THR A 480 39.77 -30.29 -15.54
N THR A 481 39.68 -29.64 -14.38
CA THR A 481 39.04 -30.20 -13.18
C THR A 481 37.63 -29.68 -12.96
N PHE A 482 37.30 -28.52 -13.52
CA PHE A 482 35.98 -27.89 -13.38
C PHE A 482 35.21 -27.95 -14.70
N THR A 483 33.88 -28.02 -14.60
CA THR A 483 33.00 -27.96 -15.76
C THR A 483 32.91 -26.52 -16.28
N ASP A 484 32.85 -26.36 -17.61
CA ASP A 484 32.66 -25.07 -18.26
C ASP A 484 31.45 -24.29 -17.70
N GLY A 485 31.64 -22.98 -17.41
CA GLY A 485 30.63 -22.12 -16.82
C GLY A 485 30.43 -22.25 -15.31
N TYR A 486 31.28 -23.03 -14.60
CA TYR A 486 31.23 -23.17 -13.15
C TYR A 486 32.29 -22.31 -12.45
N VAL A 487 31.94 -21.81 -11.27
CA VAL A 487 32.83 -21.01 -10.42
C VAL A 487 33.91 -21.94 -9.81
N MET A 488 35.18 -21.62 -10.04
CA MET A 488 36.33 -22.33 -9.52
C MET A 488 36.85 -21.73 -8.21
N ALA A 489 36.87 -20.41 -8.11
CA ALA A 489 37.33 -19.68 -6.94
C ALA A 489 36.55 -18.37 -6.75
N THR A 490 36.58 -17.84 -5.54
CA THR A 490 35.99 -16.54 -5.21
C THR A 490 36.96 -15.74 -4.34
N ASP A 491 36.95 -14.42 -4.55
CA ASP A 491 37.65 -13.46 -3.70
C ASP A 491 36.69 -12.31 -3.39
N PRO A 492 36.28 -12.12 -2.12
CA PRO A 492 36.66 -12.83 -0.89
C PRO A 492 36.26 -14.32 -0.85
N ALA A 493 36.92 -15.07 0.01
CA ALA A 493 36.65 -16.49 0.18
C ALA A 493 35.29 -16.71 0.93
N ALA A 494 34.70 -17.90 0.73
CA ALA A 494 33.46 -18.27 1.44
C ALA A 494 33.63 -18.18 2.96
N GLY A 495 32.68 -17.51 3.63
CA GLY A 495 32.70 -17.27 5.08
C GLY A 495 33.33 -15.94 5.50
N GLU A 496 33.98 -15.20 4.60
CA GLU A 496 34.50 -13.85 4.90
C GLU A 496 33.39 -12.81 4.92
N THR A 497 33.65 -11.72 5.67
CA THR A 497 32.66 -10.62 5.82
C THR A 497 32.67 -9.72 4.59
N LEU A 498 31.49 -9.50 4.02
CA LEU A 498 31.25 -8.58 2.91
C LEU A 498 30.66 -7.28 3.44
N THR A 499 31.13 -6.16 2.90
CA THR A 499 30.60 -4.82 3.19
C THR A 499 29.95 -4.22 1.94
N ALA A 500 29.06 -3.25 2.12
CA ALA A 500 28.38 -2.58 1.03
C ALA A 500 29.38 -1.94 0.05
N GLY A 501 29.19 -2.15 -1.25
CA GLY A 501 30.05 -1.64 -2.32
C GLY A 501 31.36 -2.45 -2.56
N GLN A 502 31.63 -3.50 -1.78
CA GLN A 502 32.82 -4.33 -1.95
C GLN A 502 32.76 -5.09 -3.29
N THR A 503 33.92 -5.25 -3.94
CA THR A 503 34.02 -6.05 -5.16
C THR A 503 34.24 -7.54 -4.80
N VAL A 504 33.45 -8.40 -5.40
CA VAL A 504 33.56 -9.87 -5.33
C VAL A 504 33.99 -10.37 -6.70
N THR A 505 35.13 -11.02 -6.77
CA THR A 505 35.62 -11.65 -7.99
C THR A 505 35.26 -13.12 -8.03
N LEU A 506 34.61 -13.54 -9.12
CA LEU A 506 34.31 -14.95 -9.42
C LEU A 506 35.23 -15.42 -10.52
N THR A 507 36.09 -16.40 -10.21
CA THR A 507 36.90 -17.09 -11.24
C THR A 507 36.08 -18.25 -11.80
N VAL A 508 35.79 -18.21 -13.09
CA VAL A 508 34.88 -19.13 -13.80
C VAL A 508 35.67 -19.99 -14.80
N CYS A 509 35.33 -21.26 -14.85
CA CYS A 509 35.95 -22.18 -15.83
C CYS A 509 35.48 -21.82 -17.26
N ALA A 510 36.42 -21.59 -18.15
CA ALA A 510 36.22 -21.41 -19.60
C ALA A 510 36.41 -22.71 -20.40
N GLY A 511 36.27 -23.84 -19.74
CA GLY A 511 36.52 -25.17 -20.34
C GLY A 511 37.97 -25.61 -20.27
N ALA A 512 38.24 -26.81 -20.74
CA ALA A 512 39.60 -27.31 -20.91
C ALA A 512 40.26 -26.50 -22.03
N GLY A 513 41.34 -25.78 -21.69
CA GLY A 513 42.05 -24.97 -22.66
C GLY A 513 42.36 -25.78 -23.94
N VAL A 514 41.96 -25.25 -25.08
CA VAL A 514 42.32 -25.84 -26.37
C VAL A 514 43.81 -25.57 -26.58
N GLU A 515 44.61 -26.59 -26.55
CA GLU A 515 46.01 -26.46 -26.92
C GLU A 515 46.05 -26.09 -28.41
N LEU A 516 46.43 -24.83 -28.68
CA LEU A 516 46.54 -24.36 -30.07
C LEU A 516 47.76 -25.01 -30.70
N VAL A 517 47.54 -26.03 -31.52
CA VAL A 517 48.57 -26.63 -32.36
C VAL A 517 48.80 -25.71 -33.55
N LYS A 518 50.05 -25.36 -33.82
CA LYS A 518 50.42 -24.55 -34.97
C LYS A 518 50.22 -25.38 -36.24
N VAL A 519 49.34 -24.91 -37.10
CA VAL A 519 49.11 -25.57 -38.40
C VAL A 519 50.42 -25.48 -39.23
N PRO A 520 51.00 -26.61 -39.66
CA PRO A 520 52.20 -26.57 -40.49
C PRO A 520 51.94 -25.94 -41.85
N ALA A 521 52.99 -25.40 -42.49
CA ALA A 521 52.86 -24.73 -43.78
C ALA A 521 52.82 -25.75 -44.91
N LEU A 522 51.68 -26.27 -45.23
CA LEU A 522 51.44 -27.36 -46.19
C LEU A 522 51.47 -26.93 -47.68
N GLN A 523 51.75 -25.65 -47.97
CA GLN A 523 51.73 -25.11 -49.33
C GLN A 523 52.97 -25.60 -50.14
N GLY A 524 52.67 -26.39 -51.13
CA GLY A 524 53.69 -26.94 -52.02
C GLY A 524 54.06 -28.40 -51.75
N GLU A 525 53.52 -29.05 -50.77
CA GLU A 525 53.68 -30.42 -50.39
C GLU A 525 52.69 -31.32 -51.15
N THR A 526 53.10 -32.61 -51.32
CA THR A 526 52.16 -33.62 -51.82
C THR A 526 51.16 -34.01 -50.72
N VAL A 527 50.05 -34.60 -51.09
CA VAL A 527 48.94 -34.99 -50.15
C VAL A 527 49.48 -35.96 -49.06
N ASP A 528 50.38 -36.84 -49.42
CA ASP A 528 50.97 -37.83 -48.47
C ASP A 528 51.91 -37.17 -47.48
N GLU A 529 52.71 -36.17 -47.88
CA GLU A 529 53.57 -35.37 -47.04
C GLU A 529 52.76 -34.49 -46.09
N ALA A 530 51.72 -33.79 -46.60
CA ALA A 530 50.84 -32.97 -45.79
C ALA A 530 50.09 -33.78 -44.73
N ILE A 531 49.70 -35.04 -45.04
CA ILE A 531 49.03 -35.94 -44.05
C ILE A 531 50.02 -36.38 -42.98
N ALA A 532 51.33 -36.54 -43.31
CA ALA A 532 52.35 -36.90 -42.31
C ALA A 532 52.58 -35.72 -41.34
N ASP A 533 52.75 -34.51 -41.89
CA ASP A 533 52.99 -33.26 -41.08
C ASP A 533 51.83 -32.85 -40.20
N ILE A 534 50.61 -33.27 -40.52
CA ILE A 534 49.42 -33.03 -39.66
C ILE A 534 49.34 -34.08 -38.53
N LYS A 535 49.95 -35.25 -38.71
CA LYS A 535 49.90 -36.35 -37.72
C LYS A 535 50.96 -36.27 -36.63
N ASP A 536 52.05 -35.58 -36.89
CA ASP A 536 53.09 -35.26 -35.91
C ASP A 536 52.68 -34.01 -35.09
#